data_a78a3d8bbdf29aeb14cb67d22386c5bf
#
_entry.id   a78a3d8bbdf29aeb14cb67d22386c5bf
#
_cell.length_a   1.000
_cell.length_b   1.000
_cell.length_c   1.000
_cell.angle_alpha   90.00
_cell.angle_beta   90.00
_cell.angle_gamma   90.00
#
_symmetry.space_group_name_H-M   'P 1'
#
loop_
_entity.id
_entity.type
_entity.pdbx_description
1 polymer ?
#
loop_
_entity_poly.entity_id
_entity_poly.type
_entity_poly.pdbx_seq_one_letter_code
_entity_poly.pdbx_strand_id
1 'polypeptide(L)' 'MALDGRLSITEVAETLGVSAKTITRWEKSGKIKRAKRDWRGWRVYSHEELEEMKGFVETVY' A
#
# COMPACT_ATOMS: atom_id res chain seq x y z
N MET A 1 -4.43 -4.36 14.08
CA MET A 1 -3.54 -3.26 14.46
C MET A 1 -2.16 -3.47 13.88
N ALA A 2 -1.59 -2.46 13.27
CA ALA A 2 -0.27 -2.56 12.70
C ALA A 2 0.80 -2.50 13.80
N LEU A 3 1.75 -3.43 13.76
CA LEU A 3 2.87 -3.42 14.69
C LEU A 3 3.96 -2.50 14.13
N ASP A 4 4.63 -1.78 15.02
CA ASP A 4 5.74 -0.90 14.65
C ASP A 4 5.37 0.17 13.64
N GLY A 5 4.12 0.61 13.66
CA GLY A 5 3.64 1.64 12.76
C GLY A 5 3.46 1.20 11.32
N ARG A 6 3.55 -0.09 11.06
CA ARG A 6 3.36 -0.63 9.71
C ARG A 6 1.89 -0.83 9.42
N LEU A 7 1.54 -0.67 8.16
CA LEU A 7 0.16 -0.78 7.71
C LEU A 7 -0.01 -2.02 6.86
N SER A 8 -1.19 -2.66 6.98
CA SER A 8 -1.51 -3.79 6.12
C SER A 8 -2.05 -3.26 4.79
N ILE A 9 -2.11 -4.12 3.78
CA ILE A 9 -2.66 -3.72 2.48
C ILE A 9 -4.13 -3.30 2.62
N THR A 10 -4.86 -3.93 3.53
CA THR A 10 -6.25 -3.57 3.78
C THR A 10 -6.37 -2.16 4.32
N GLU A 11 -5.53 -1.81 5.29
CA GLU A 11 -5.52 -0.47 5.87
C GLU A 11 -5.17 0.58 4.82
N VAL A 12 -4.17 0.30 4.01
CA VAL A 12 -3.77 1.21 2.93
C VAL A 12 -4.90 1.38 1.92
N ALA A 13 -5.52 0.28 1.52
CA ALA A 13 -6.62 0.32 0.56
C ALA A 13 -7.78 1.17 1.08
N GLU A 14 -8.14 0.99 2.34
CA GLU A 14 -9.22 1.77 2.96
C GLU A 14 -8.88 3.25 3.01
N THR A 15 -7.64 3.56 3.38
CA THR A 15 -7.20 4.95 3.46
C THR A 15 -7.23 5.63 2.10
N LEU A 16 -6.84 4.90 1.04
CA LEU A 16 -6.81 5.44 -0.31
C LEU A 16 -8.17 5.39 -1.02
N GLY A 17 -9.13 4.66 -0.45
CA GLY A 17 -10.44 4.52 -1.07
C GLY A 17 -10.44 3.59 -2.27
N VAL A 18 -9.54 2.63 -2.31
CA VAL A 18 -9.44 1.66 -3.41
C VAL A 18 -9.44 0.25 -2.83
N SER A 19 -9.53 -0.76 -3.70
CA SER A 19 -9.49 -2.14 -3.24
C SER A 19 -8.03 -2.61 -3.12
N ALA A 20 -7.83 -3.63 -2.27
CA ALA A 20 -6.51 -4.23 -2.15
C ALA A 20 -6.03 -4.80 -3.49
N LYS A 21 -6.95 -5.31 -4.29
CA LYS A 21 -6.64 -5.83 -5.61
C LYS A 21 -6.07 -4.74 -6.52
N THR A 22 -6.59 -3.53 -6.42
CA THR A 22 -6.07 -2.40 -7.17
C THR A 22 -4.62 -2.11 -6.82
N ILE A 23 -4.31 -2.12 -5.52
CA ILE A 23 -2.95 -1.90 -5.05
C ILE A 23 -2.02 -2.98 -5.59
N THR A 24 -2.45 -4.23 -5.56
CA THR A 24 -1.66 -5.34 -6.09
C THR A 24 -1.38 -5.15 -7.58
N ARG A 25 -2.36 -4.68 -8.33
CA ARG A 25 -2.21 -4.43 -9.77
C ARG A 25 -1.19 -3.32 -10.03
N TRP A 26 -1.25 -2.25 -9.25
CA TRP A 26 -0.28 -1.17 -9.37
C TRP A 26 1.13 -1.65 -9.11
N GLU A 27 1.28 -2.51 -8.10
CA GLU A 27 2.56 -3.08 -7.75
C GLU A 27 3.12 -3.93 -8.90
N LYS A 28 2.28 -4.76 -9.50
CA LYS A 28 2.68 -5.62 -10.61
C LYS A 28 3.04 -4.83 -11.86
N SER A 29 2.37 -3.72 -12.09
CA SER A 29 2.64 -2.89 -13.26
C SER A 29 3.79 -1.92 -13.05
N GLY A 30 4.37 -1.90 -11.85
CA GLY A 30 5.50 -1.04 -11.54
C GLY A 30 5.13 0.41 -11.26
N LYS A 31 3.86 0.71 -11.09
CA LYS A 31 3.41 2.07 -10.81
C LYS A 31 3.74 2.50 -9.39
N ILE A 32 3.81 1.55 -8.47
CA ILE A 32 4.23 1.80 -7.10
C ILE A 32 5.31 0.79 -6.73
N LYS A 33 6.06 1.10 -5.70
CA LYS A 33 7.12 0.21 -5.24
C LYS A 33 6.52 -1.06 -4.67
N ARG A 34 7.26 -2.15 -4.78
CA ARG A 34 6.87 -3.40 -4.17
C ARG A 34 6.81 -3.25 -2.65
N ALA A 35 5.75 -3.80 -2.08
CA ALA A 35 5.59 -3.82 -0.64
C ALA A 35 6.64 -4.74 0.00
N LYS A 36 7.09 -4.35 1.17
CA LYS A 36 7.92 -5.24 1.97
C LYS A 36 7.01 -6.29 2.59
N ARG A 37 7.56 -7.43 2.93
CA ARG A 37 6.79 -8.47 3.59
C ARG A 37 7.35 -8.70 4.97
N ASP A 38 6.46 -9.02 5.91
CA ASP A 38 6.87 -9.34 7.27
C ASP A 38 7.27 -10.83 7.32
N TRP A 39 7.57 -11.31 8.52
CA TRP A 39 7.99 -12.70 8.71
C TRP A 39 6.91 -13.71 8.30
N ARG A 40 5.65 -13.29 8.27
CA ARG A 40 4.53 -14.15 7.84
C ARG A 40 4.34 -14.14 6.33
N GLY A 41 5.07 -13.28 5.62
CA GLY A 41 4.93 -13.13 4.19
C GLY A 41 3.81 -12.17 3.79
N TRP A 42 3.24 -11.46 4.75
CA TRP A 42 2.17 -10.49 4.48
C TRP A 42 2.76 -9.15 4.05
N ARG A 43 2.08 -8.47 3.16
CA ARG A 43 2.51 -7.15 2.72
C ARG A 43 2.36 -6.14 3.85
N VAL A 44 3.39 -5.33 4.04
CA VAL A 44 3.37 -4.25 5.02
C VAL A 44 3.84 -2.96 4.34
N TYR A 45 3.28 -1.86 4.78
CA TYR A 45 3.57 -0.55 4.20
C TYR A 45 3.93 0.42 5.33
N SER A 46 4.83 1.35 5.05
CA SER A 46 5.17 2.41 5.99
C SER A 46 4.27 3.62 5.71
N HIS A 47 4.26 4.56 6.65
CA HIS A 47 3.52 5.81 6.45
C HIS A 47 4.07 6.59 5.26
N GLU A 48 5.38 6.52 5.04
CA GLU A 48 6.00 7.19 3.89
C GLU A 48 5.49 6.59 2.58
N GLU A 49 5.40 5.28 2.54
CA GLU A 49 4.88 4.60 1.36
C GLU A 49 3.41 4.95 1.13
N LEU A 50 2.64 5.05 2.21
CA LEU A 50 1.25 5.46 2.11
C LEU A 50 1.13 6.86 1.52
N GLU A 51 1.97 7.80 1.95
CA GLU A 51 1.94 9.16 1.43
C GLU A 51 2.30 9.20 -0.05
N GLU A 52 3.25 8.41 -0.48
CA GLU A 52 3.60 8.29 -1.89
C GLU A 52 2.42 7.77 -2.70
N MET A 53 1.72 6.77 -2.18
CA MET A 53 0.56 6.22 -2.85
C MET A 53 -0.60 7.21 -2.88
N LYS A 54 -0.78 8.00 -1.84
CA LYS A 54 -1.79 9.06 -1.83
C LYS A 54 -1.54 10.06 -2.96
N GLY A 55 -0.28 10.47 -3.11
CA GLY A 55 0.08 11.37 -4.20
C GLY A 55 -0.22 10.77 -5.55
N PHE A 56 0.07 9.49 -5.73
CA PHE A 56 -0.22 8.78 -6.96
C PHE A 56 -1.72 8.75 -7.25
N VAL A 57 -2.53 8.43 -6.24
CA VAL A 57 -3.98 8.38 -6.38
C VAL A 57 -4.54 9.75 -6.74
N GLU A 58 -4.07 10.79 -6.09
CA GLU A 58 -4.54 12.15 -6.36
C GLU A 58 -4.20 12.60 -7.78
N THR A 59 -3.09 12.12 -8.31
CA THR A 59 -2.64 12.48 -9.66
C THR A 59 -3.38 11.70 -10.74
N VAL A 60 -3.62 10.41 -10.50
CA VAL A 60 -4.16 9.49 -11.51
C VAL A 60 -5.68 9.39 -11.44
N TYR A 61 -6.22 9.49 -10.27
CA TYR A 61 -7.66 9.41 -10.03
C TYR A 61 -8.22 10.75 -9.59
#